data_c4bef49ab1c16fe8ded5e62c61a08523
#
_entry.id   c4bef49ab1c16fe8ded5e62c61a08523
#
_cell.length_a   1.000
_cell.length_b   1.000
_cell.length_c   1.000
_cell.angle_alpha   90.00
_cell.angle_beta   90.00
_cell.angle_gamma   90.00
#
_symmetry.space_group_name_H-M   'P 1'
#
loop_
_entity.id
_entity.type
_entity.pdbx_description
1 polymer ?
#
loop_
_entity_poly.entity_id
_entity_poly.type
_entity_poly.pdbx_seq_one_letter_code
_entity_poly.pdbx_strand_id
1 'polypeptide(L)'
;GEVVRVMLLFYLAPLWTVFFARYFLDERLNKTAMLVMALALSGAVVMLWHPDLGKPWPKNSAEWFGISAGMAFALTNVLTRQAVQFSVQLKALAVWSGVVGVALVWALIAPPQWFMVAQLEWTGIGLLILVGVVIFIATAAMQYGLTHTPANQAIVILLFELVVVAVSSYYLADETLSLQEWIGGAMIIAASLFSSFLEAEKSVSA
;
A
#
# COMPACT_ATOMS: atom_id res chain seq x y z
N GLY A 1 7.60 -16.57 8.51
CA GLY A 1 7.07 -15.88 9.70
C GLY A 1 7.41 -14.40 9.83
N GLU A 2 8.68 -13.99 9.73
CA GLU A 2 9.06 -12.57 9.96
C GLU A 2 8.49 -11.62 8.90
N VAL A 3 8.57 -11.97 7.62
CA VAL A 3 8.07 -11.12 6.52
C VAL A 3 6.57 -10.87 6.65
N VAL A 4 5.78 -11.91 6.96
CA VAL A 4 4.33 -11.79 7.15
C VAL A 4 3.98 -10.85 8.29
N ARG A 5 4.75 -10.88 9.40
CA ARG A 5 4.56 -9.95 10.53
C ARG A 5 4.85 -8.50 10.13
N VAL A 6 5.94 -8.26 9.39
CA VAL A 6 6.28 -6.93 8.88
C VAL A 6 5.17 -6.40 7.97
N MET A 7 4.66 -7.25 7.07
CA MET A 7 3.54 -6.89 6.20
C MET A 7 2.26 -6.59 6.99
N LEU A 8 1.91 -7.43 7.98
CA LEU A 8 0.73 -7.19 8.81
C LEU A 8 0.80 -5.84 9.55
N LEU A 9 1.98 -5.49 10.05
CA LEU A 9 2.22 -4.21 10.70
C LEU A 9 2.20 -3.02 9.70
N PHE A 10 2.69 -3.21 8.48
CA PHE A 10 2.55 -2.24 7.40
C PHE A 10 1.08 -1.99 7.04
N TYR A 11 0.26 -3.05 6.97
CA TYR A 11 -1.17 -2.95 6.65
C TYR A 11 -2.03 -2.37 7.79
N LEU A 12 -1.43 -1.87 8.87
CA LEU A 12 -2.08 -0.92 9.78
C LEU A 12 -2.16 0.51 9.19
N ALA A 13 -1.61 0.75 7.99
CA ALA A 13 -1.67 2.02 7.26
C ALA A 13 -3.07 2.66 7.22
N PRO A 14 -4.20 1.94 7.07
CA PRO A 14 -5.52 2.54 7.13
C PRO A 14 -5.82 3.29 8.44
N LEU A 15 -5.32 2.81 9.56
CA LEU A 15 -5.49 3.50 10.85
C LEU A 15 -4.76 4.84 10.86
N TRP A 16 -3.54 4.87 10.33
CA TRP A 16 -2.76 6.11 10.17
C TRP A 16 -3.42 7.05 9.16
N THR A 17 -4.00 6.51 8.08
CA THR A 17 -4.73 7.32 7.08
C THR A 17 -5.90 8.04 7.70
N VAL A 18 -6.70 7.39 8.54
CA VAL A 18 -7.82 8.04 9.26
C VAL A 18 -7.32 9.21 10.11
N PHE A 19 -6.23 9.00 10.84
CA PHE A 19 -5.64 10.04 11.68
C PHE A 19 -5.14 11.22 10.83
N PHE A 20 -4.35 10.96 9.78
CA PHE A 20 -3.80 12.01 8.92
C PHE A 20 -4.86 12.71 8.08
N ALA A 21 -5.84 11.96 7.52
CA ALA A 21 -6.93 12.55 6.74
C ALA A 21 -7.79 13.47 7.62
N ARG A 22 -8.02 13.10 8.87
CA ARG A 22 -8.70 13.95 9.83
C ARG A 22 -7.91 15.24 10.13
N TYR A 23 -6.58 15.14 10.25
CA TYR A 23 -5.72 16.26 10.62
C TYR A 23 -5.43 17.21 9.45
N PHE A 24 -5.13 16.67 8.26
CA PHE A 24 -4.67 17.46 7.11
C PHE A 24 -5.78 17.83 6.12
N LEU A 25 -6.84 17.02 6.04
CA LEU A 25 -7.92 17.18 5.05
C LEU A 25 -9.28 17.53 5.68
N ASP A 26 -9.38 17.50 7.01
CA ASP A 26 -10.65 17.57 7.77
C ASP A 26 -11.67 16.50 7.32
N GLU A 27 -11.21 15.42 6.68
CA GLU A 27 -12.06 14.29 6.30
C GLU A 27 -12.54 13.56 7.55
N ARG A 28 -13.86 13.41 7.69
CA ARG A 28 -14.48 12.64 8.78
C ARG A 28 -15.09 11.38 8.24
N LEU A 29 -14.75 10.26 8.87
CA LEU A 29 -15.45 9.00 8.61
C LEU A 29 -16.87 9.07 9.15
N ASN A 30 -17.85 8.79 8.30
CA ASN A 30 -19.18 8.46 8.76
C ASN A 30 -19.22 7.01 9.28
N LYS A 31 -20.30 6.62 9.97
CA LYS A 31 -20.42 5.28 10.56
C LYS A 31 -20.27 4.16 9.52
N THR A 32 -20.81 4.36 8.32
CA THR A 32 -20.76 3.38 7.24
C THR A 32 -19.32 3.23 6.72
N ALA A 33 -18.60 4.34 6.47
CA ALA A 33 -17.21 4.29 6.07
C ALA A 33 -16.30 3.65 7.13
N MET A 34 -16.62 3.85 8.41
CA MET A 34 -15.90 3.19 9.52
C MET A 34 -16.13 1.68 9.52
N LEU A 35 -17.38 1.22 9.26
CA LEU A 35 -17.67 -0.21 9.14
C LEU A 35 -16.98 -0.85 7.94
N VAL A 36 -16.98 -0.17 6.79
CA VAL A 36 -16.28 -0.65 5.58
C VAL A 36 -14.77 -0.76 5.84
N MET A 37 -14.17 0.23 6.47
CA MET A 37 -12.76 0.19 6.84
C MET A 37 -12.45 -0.92 7.86
N ALA A 38 -13.31 -1.09 8.87
CA ALA A 38 -13.16 -2.19 9.84
C ALA A 38 -13.26 -3.55 9.16
N LEU A 39 -14.16 -3.71 8.18
CA LEU A 39 -14.29 -4.94 7.40
C LEU A 39 -13.02 -5.20 6.57
N ALA A 40 -12.49 -4.18 5.87
CA ALA A 40 -11.26 -4.30 5.09
C ALA A 40 -10.05 -4.67 5.95
N LEU A 41 -9.87 -3.98 7.09
CA LEU A 41 -8.80 -4.28 8.05
C LEU A 41 -8.93 -5.68 8.64
N SER A 42 -10.16 -6.09 9.00
CA SER A 42 -10.41 -7.44 9.50
C SER A 42 -10.06 -8.49 8.45
N GLY A 43 -10.40 -8.23 7.18
CA GLY A 43 -10.03 -9.09 6.06
C GLY A 43 -8.51 -9.22 5.89
N ALA A 44 -7.78 -8.11 5.97
CA ALA A 44 -6.32 -8.11 5.91
C ALA A 44 -5.69 -8.88 7.08
N VAL A 45 -6.21 -8.67 8.30
CA VAL A 45 -5.76 -9.41 9.48
C VAL A 45 -6.05 -10.91 9.33
N VAL A 46 -7.27 -11.28 8.92
CA VAL A 46 -7.63 -12.69 8.69
C VAL A 46 -6.71 -13.31 7.65
N MET A 47 -6.44 -12.61 6.54
CA MET A 47 -5.61 -13.10 5.44
C MET A 47 -4.14 -13.32 5.83
N LEU A 48 -3.58 -12.41 6.62
CA LEU A 48 -2.17 -12.41 6.99
C LEU A 48 -1.88 -13.06 8.36
N TRP A 49 -2.91 -13.29 9.18
CA TRP A 49 -2.72 -13.82 10.53
C TRP A 49 -2.37 -15.29 10.50
N HIS A 50 -1.27 -15.64 11.19
CA HIS A 50 -0.91 -17.03 11.47
C HIS A 50 -0.76 -17.25 12.97
N PRO A 51 -1.21 -18.38 13.55
CA PRO A 51 -1.12 -18.65 15.00
C PRO A 51 0.31 -18.50 15.56
N ASP A 52 1.32 -18.83 14.77
CA ASP A 52 2.74 -18.74 15.15
C ASP A 52 3.27 -17.31 15.25
N LEU A 53 2.51 -16.31 14.78
CA LEU A 53 2.94 -14.91 14.81
C LEU A 53 2.97 -14.32 16.23
N GLY A 54 2.21 -14.90 17.16
CA GLY A 54 2.13 -14.46 18.54
C GLY A 54 1.48 -13.07 18.68
N LYS A 55 1.88 -12.33 19.72
CA LYS A 55 1.29 -11.00 20.02
C LYS A 55 1.65 -9.97 18.94
N PRO A 56 0.74 -9.04 18.58
CA PRO A 56 0.94 -8.03 17.51
C PRO A 56 1.87 -6.88 17.93
N TRP A 57 2.77 -7.09 18.87
CA TRP A 57 3.72 -6.08 19.31
C TRP A 57 5.06 -6.25 18.57
N PRO A 58 5.66 -5.16 18.06
CA PRO A 58 6.92 -5.26 17.31
C PRO A 58 8.04 -5.79 18.20
N LYS A 59 8.78 -6.77 17.72
CA LYS A 59 9.83 -7.48 18.46
C LYS A 59 11.24 -7.17 17.97
N ASN A 60 11.37 -6.73 16.72
CA ASN A 60 12.64 -6.48 16.07
C ASN A 60 12.61 -5.20 15.22
N SER A 61 13.78 -4.75 14.74
CA SER A 61 13.91 -3.55 13.93
C SER A 61 13.13 -3.62 12.62
N ALA A 62 13.04 -4.79 11.97
CA ALA A 62 12.28 -4.95 10.73
C ALA A 62 10.77 -4.68 10.94
N GLU A 63 10.21 -5.13 12.04
CA GLU A 63 8.81 -4.89 12.38
C GLU A 63 8.54 -3.40 12.68
N TRP A 64 9.46 -2.71 13.35
CA TRP A 64 9.39 -1.26 13.53
C TRP A 64 9.47 -0.50 12.21
N PHE A 65 10.33 -0.96 11.27
CA PHE A 65 10.35 -0.41 9.92
C PHE A 65 9.04 -0.67 9.17
N GLY A 66 8.39 -1.82 9.36
CA GLY A 66 7.06 -2.11 8.80
C GLY A 66 6.00 -1.10 9.24
N ILE A 67 5.91 -0.81 10.54
CA ILE A 67 4.99 0.21 11.08
C ILE A 67 5.33 1.60 10.53
N SER A 68 6.61 1.98 10.56
CA SER A 68 7.05 3.28 10.07
C SER A 68 6.78 3.46 8.58
N ALA A 69 6.98 2.41 7.78
CA ALA A 69 6.66 2.40 6.36
C ALA A 69 5.16 2.55 6.12
N GLY A 70 4.30 1.83 6.88
CA GLY A 70 2.84 1.98 6.81
C GLY A 70 2.38 3.38 7.18
N MET A 71 2.98 3.99 8.20
CA MET A 71 2.71 5.36 8.59
C MET A 71 3.14 6.37 7.51
N ALA A 72 4.33 6.21 6.95
CA ALA A 72 4.84 7.07 5.87
C ALA A 72 4.01 6.93 4.60
N PHE A 73 3.58 5.71 4.26
CA PHE A 73 2.69 5.42 3.14
C PHE A 73 1.34 6.13 3.31
N ALA A 74 0.71 6.02 4.48
CA ALA A 74 -0.53 6.71 4.79
C ALA A 74 -0.40 8.24 4.70
N LEU A 75 0.69 8.78 5.23
CA LEU A 75 0.98 10.22 5.16
C LEU A 75 1.16 10.67 3.70
N THR A 76 1.92 9.93 2.89
CA THR A 76 2.11 10.22 1.47
C THR A 76 0.78 10.24 0.71
N ASN A 77 -0.12 9.28 0.97
CA ASN A 77 -1.44 9.23 0.34
C ASN A 77 -2.28 10.45 0.69
N VAL A 78 -2.30 10.84 1.96
CA VAL A 78 -3.04 12.02 2.44
C VAL A 78 -2.47 13.31 1.87
N LEU A 79 -1.14 13.47 1.85
CA LEU A 79 -0.48 14.65 1.28
C LEU A 79 -0.69 14.73 -0.24
N THR A 80 -0.68 13.60 -0.96
CA THR A 80 -1.02 13.54 -2.38
C THR A 80 -2.45 14.04 -2.63
N ARG A 81 -3.39 13.68 -1.78
CA ARG A 81 -4.77 14.16 -1.82
C ARG A 81 -4.87 15.63 -1.47
N GLN A 82 -4.14 16.12 -0.48
CA GLN A 82 -4.10 17.52 -0.11
C GLN A 82 -3.55 18.41 -1.23
N ALA A 83 -2.57 17.91 -1.97
CA ALA A 83 -1.87 18.63 -3.03
C ALA A 83 -2.64 18.63 -4.37
N VAL A 84 -3.99 18.87 -4.35
CA VAL A 84 -4.85 18.83 -5.55
C VAL A 84 -4.48 19.90 -6.59
N GLN A 85 -3.88 21.01 -6.17
CA GLN A 85 -3.46 22.11 -7.04
C GLN A 85 -2.28 21.74 -7.95
N PHE A 86 -1.54 20.68 -7.63
CA PHE A 86 -0.41 20.24 -8.44
C PHE A 86 -0.82 19.13 -9.41
N SER A 87 -0.19 19.13 -10.59
CA SER A 87 -0.42 18.09 -11.59
C SER A 87 0.02 16.70 -11.09
N VAL A 88 -0.63 15.66 -11.60
CA VAL A 88 -0.28 14.26 -11.26
C VAL A 88 1.19 13.96 -11.58
N GLN A 89 1.69 14.51 -12.70
CA GLN A 89 3.08 14.35 -13.13
C GLN A 89 4.07 14.92 -12.10
N LEU A 90 3.77 16.13 -11.58
CA LEU A 90 4.62 16.76 -10.58
C LEU A 90 4.65 15.95 -9.27
N LYS A 91 3.52 15.42 -8.85
CA LYS A 91 3.43 14.55 -7.67
C LYS A 91 4.23 13.25 -7.87
N ALA A 92 4.10 12.61 -9.03
CA ALA A 92 4.87 11.42 -9.36
C ALA A 92 6.38 11.72 -9.38
N LEU A 93 6.79 12.83 -9.99
CA LEU A 93 8.19 13.28 -9.99
C LEU A 93 8.70 13.52 -8.56
N ALA A 94 7.90 14.15 -7.69
CA ALA A 94 8.27 14.41 -6.30
C ALA A 94 8.51 13.10 -5.53
N VAL A 95 7.62 12.10 -5.69
CA VAL A 95 7.78 10.77 -5.09
C VAL A 95 9.07 10.11 -5.57
N TRP A 96 9.30 10.08 -6.89
CA TRP A 96 10.50 9.45 -7.45
C TRP A 96 11.78 10.19 -7.09
N SER A 97 11.75 11.53 -7.01
CA SER A 97 12.90 12.31 -6.54
C SER A 97 13.23 11.97 -5.09
N GLY A 98 12.21 11.77 -4.25
CA GLY A 98 12.39 11.32 -2.86
C GLY A 98 13.00 9.92 -2.79
N VAL A 99 12.51 8.96 -3.58
CA VAL A 99 13.05 7.59 -3.65
C VAL A 99 14.50 7.60 -4.08
N VAL A 100 14.83 8.34 -5.16
CA VAL A 100 16.21 8.47 -5.64
C VAL A 100 17.11 9.14 -4.59
N GLY A 101 16.62 10.20 -3.93
CA GLY A 101 17.34 10.89 -2.87
C GLY A 101 17.69 9.95 -1.70
N VAL A 102 16.72 9.19 -1.21
CA VAL A 102 16.93 8.20 -0.14
C VAL A 102 17.88 7.10 -0.60
N ALA A 103 17.74 6.59 -1.83
CA ALA A 103 18.63 5.57 -2.38
C ALA A 103 20.08 6.06 -2.49
N LEU A 104 20.30 7.32 -2.90
CA LEU A 104 21.61 7.92 -2.97
C LEU A 104 22.24 8.09 -1.58
N VAL A 105 21.46 8.58 -0.60
CA VAL A 105 21.94 8.69 0.79
C VAL A 105 22.30 7.32 1.33
N TRP A 106 21.47 6.31 1.09
CA TRP A 106 21.77 4.94 1.50
C TRP A 106 23.02 4.38 0.84
N ALA A 107 23.22 4.64 -0.46
CA ALA A 107 24.41 4.21 -1.20
C ALA A 107 25.69 4.86 -0.68
N LEU A 108 25.61 6.05 -0.05
CA LEU A 108 26.75 6.71 0.58
C LEU A 108 27.10 6.13 1.95
N ILE A 109 26.10 5.59 2.67
CA ILE A 109 26.27 5.05 4.04
C ILE A 109 26.60 3.56 4.01
N ALA A 110 25.93 2.79 3.16
CA ALA A 110 26.13 1.37 3.01
C ALA A 110 27.19 1.11 1.92
N PRO A 111 28.15 0.22 2.14
CA PRO A 111 29.13 -0.11 1.10
C PRO A 111 28.39 -0.64 -0.14
N PRO A 112 28.53 0.03 -1.29
CA PRO A 112 27.78 -0.32 -2.47
C PRO A 112 28.22 -1.67 -3.01
N GLN A 113 27.28 -2.55 -3.27
CA GLN A 113 27.51 -3.78 -4.01
C GLN A 113 27.48 -3.51 -5.53
N TRP A 114 28.16 -2.45 -5.96
CA TRP A 114 28.26 -2.06 -7.36
C TRP A 114 28.79 -3.17 -8.26
N PHE A 115 29.59 -4.07 -7.69
CA PHE A 115 30.10 -5.25 -8.40
C PHE A 115 28.99 -6.16 -8.90
N MET A 116 27.87 -6.28 -8.18
CA MET A 116 26.74 -7.08 -8.64
C MET A 116 26.05 -6.45 -9.84
N VAL A 117 25.91 -5.12 -9.85
CA VAL A 117 25.30 -4.40 -10.97
C VAL A 117 26.21 -4.44 -12.21
N ALA A 118 27.54 -4.31 -12.01
CA ALA A 118 28.52 -4.36 -13.10
C ALA A 118 28.65 -5.76 -13.74
N GLN A 119 28.21 -6.81 -13.07
CA GLN A 119 28.19 -8.19 -13.58
C GLN A 119 26.87 -8.60 -14.23
N LEU A 120 25.86 -7.70 -14.26
CA LEU A 120 24.59 -8.00 -14.91
C LEU A 120 24.78 -8.12 -16.42
N GLU A 121 24.30 -9.23 -16.98
CA GLU A 121 24.14 -9.40 -18.41
C GLU A 121 23.15 -8.38 -18.99
N TRP A 122 23.19 -8.13 -20.26
CA TRP A 122 22.27 -7.23 -20.97
C TRP A 122 20.79 -7.58 -20.74
N THR A 123 20.48 -8.86 -20.60
CA THR A 123 19.15 -9.38 -20.24
C THR A 123 18.72 -8.90 -18.86
N GLY A 124 19.60 -8.94 -17.88
CA GLY A 124 19.34 -8.44 -16.52
C GLY A 124 19.11 -6.93 -16.47
N ILE A 125 19.93 -6.18 -17.22
CA ILE A 125 19.74 -4.72 -17.35
C ILE A 125 18.40 -4.40 -18.01
N GLY A 126 18.04 -5.12 -19.09
CA GLY A 126 16.75 -4.98 -19.77
C GLY A 126 15.55 -5.25 -18.84
N LEU A 127 15.63 -6.29 -18.01
CA LEU A 127 14.60 -6.60 -17.01
C LEU A 127 14.50 -5.52 -15.94
N LEU A 128 15.61 -4.97 -15.44
CA LEU A 128 15.59 -3.87 -14.48
C LEU A 128 14.92 -2.61 -15.05
N ILE A 129 15.23 -2.28 -16.30
CA ILE A 129 14.60 -1.14 -16.98
C ILE A 129 13.09 -1.40 -17.15
N LEU A 130 12.71 -2.59 -17.59
CA LEU A 130 11.30 -2.97 -17.77
C LEU A 130 10.53 -2.84 -16.44
N VAL A 131 11.05 -3.41 -15.36
CA VAL A 131 10.45 -3.32 -14.03
C VAL A 131 10.36 -1.85 -13.58
N GLY A 132 11.41 -1.06 -13.78
CA GLY A 132 11.40 0.37 -13.48
C GLY A 132 10.31 1.14 -14.22
N VAL A 133 10.13 0.87 -15.51
CA VAL A 133 9.08 1.49 -16.34
C VAL A 133 7.68 1.07 -15.85
N VAL A 134 7.47 -0.21 -15.56
CA VAL A 134 6.19 -0.72 -15.06
C VAL A 134 5.83 -0.07 -13.71
N ILE A 135 6.78 0.00 -12.78
CA ILE A 135 6.58 0.63 -11.46
C ILE A 135 6.31 2.14 -11.65
N PHE A 136 7.02 2.81 -12.55
CA PHE A 136 6.78 4.23 -12.84
C PHE A 136 5.35 4.48 -13.33
N ILE A 137 4.85 3.67 -14.27
CA ILE A 137 3.47 3.75 -14.78
C ILE A 137 2.47 3.47 -13.66
N ALA A 138 2.70 2.42 -12.87
CA ALA A 138 1.85 2.08 -11.73
C ALA A 138 1.79 3.21 -10.69
N THR A 139 2.94 3.84 -10.39
CA THR A 139 3.00 5.00 -9.48
C THR A 139 2.21 6.20 -10.05
N ALA A 140 2.31 6.48 -11.35
CA ALA A 140 1.55 7.56 -11.96
C ALA A 140 0.03 7.30 -11.91
N ALA A 141 -0.40 6.06 -12.18
CA ALA A 141 -1.80 5.66 -12.05
C ALA A 141 -2.30 5.79 -10.61
N MET A 142 -1.49 5.36 -9.63
CA MET A 142 -1.79 5.50 -8.22
C MET A 142 -1.92 6.98 -7.80
N GLN A 143 -1.02 7.86 -8.24
CA GLN A 143 -1.08 9.28 -7.96
C GLN A 143 -2.35 9.93 -8.55
N TYR A 144 -2.76 9.49 -9.75
CA TYR A 144 -4.02 9.93 -10.34
C TYR A 144 -5.22 9.51 -9.46
N GLY A 145 -5.29 8.25 -9.07
CA GLY A 145 -6.34 7.72 -8.19
C GLY A 145 -6.42 8.46 -6.86
N LEU A 146 -5.29 8.63 -6.17
CA LEU A 146 -5.21 9.33 -4.89
C LEU A 146 -5.61 10.81 -4.99
N THR A 147 -5.37 11.44 -6.15
CA THR A 147 -5.78 12.84 -6.35
C THR A 147 -7.30 12.99 -6.45
N HIS A 148 -7.99 11.99 -7.00
CA HIS A 148 -9.42 12.07 -7.31
C HIS A 148 -10.31 11.29 -6.33
N THR A 149 -9.72 10.57 -5.38
CA THR A 149 -10.44 9.74 -4.42
C THR A 149 -10.18 10.23 -2.99
N PRO A 150 -11.19 10.30 -2.10
CA PRO A 150 -10.98 10.59 -0.69
C PRO A 150 -9.96 9.64 -0.05
N ALA A 151 -9.09 10.16 0.83
CA ALA A 151 -7.97 9.40 1.36
C ALA A 151 -8.41 8.12 2.10
N ASN A 152 -9.49 8.21 2.87
CA ASN A 152 -10.03 7.08 3.62
C ASN A 152 -10.64 5.99 2.73
N GLN A 153 -11.13 6.34 1.54
CA GLN A 153 -11.62 5.39 0.55
C GLN A 153 -10.46 4.78 -0.23
N ALA A 154 -9.53 5.61 -0.67
CA ALA A 154 -8.35 5.17 -1.42
C ALA A 154 -7.59 4.06 -0.67
N ILE A 155 -7.40 4.21 0.65
CA ILE A 155 -6.67 3.21 1.44
C ILE A 155 -7.41 1.88 1.54
N VAL A 156 -8.76 1.88 1.56
CA VAL A 156 -9.56 0.64 1.53
C VAL A 156 -9.38 -0.08 0.18
N ILE A 157 -9.38 0.70 -0.93
CA ILE A 157 -9.16 0.15 -2.27
C ILE A 157 -7.73 -0.40 -2.40
N LEU A 158 -6.74 0.28 -1.82
CA LEU A 158 -5.36 -0.17 -1.85
C LEU A 158 -5.15 -1.51 -1.12
N LEU A 159 -5.95 -1.81 -0.09
CA LEU A 159 -5.91 -3.14 0.53
C LEU A 159 -6.28 -4.28 -0.44
N PHE A 160 -6.94 -3.98 -1.56
CA PHE A 160 -7.24 -4.95 -2.59
C PHE A 160 -5.98 -5.54 -3.23
N GLU A 161 -4.83 -4.88 -3.12
CA GLU A 161 -3.55 -5.45 -3.57
C GLU A 161 -3.23 -6.79 -2.92
N LEU A 162 -3.63 -7.01 -1.65
CA LEU A 162 -3.46 -8.30 -0.97
C LEU A 162 -4.16 -9.44 -1.71
N VAL A 163 -5.35 -9.17 -2.23
CA VAL A 163 -6.11 -10.14 -3.02
C VAL A 163 -5.39 -10.42 -4.33
N VAL A 164 -4.88 -9.37 -4.99
CA VAL A 164 -4.13 -9.51 -6.24
C VAL A 164 -2.84 -10.31 -6.02
N VAL A 165 -2.13 -10.05 -4.92
CA VAL A 165 -0.92 -10.81 -4.54
C VAL A 165 -1.26 -12.29 -4.33
N ALA A 166 -2.30 -12.61 -3.55
CA ALA A 166 -2.69 -13.98 -3.29
C ALA A 166 -3.08 -14.74 -4.56
N VAL A 167 -3.90 -14.11 -5.43
CA VAL A 167 -4.28 -14.69 -6.71
C VAL A 167 -3.06 -14.87 -7.62
N SER A 168 -2.15 -13.92 -7.63
CA SER A 168 -0.90 -14.01 -8.41
C SER A 168 0.00 -15.14 -7.89
N SER A 169 0.15 -15.30 -6.59
CA SER A 169 0.91 -16.41 -5.99
C SER A 169 0.31 -17.77 -6.36
N TYR A 170 -1.02 -17.88 -6.36
CA TYR A 170 -1.69 -19.10 -6.78
C TYR A 170 -1.35 -19.50 -8.22
N TYR A 171 -1.37 -18.54 -9.17
CA TYR A 171 -1.14 -18.85 -10.60
C TYR A 171 0.33 -18.86 -11.01
N LEU A 172 1.20 -18.08 -10.36
CA LEU A 172 2.59 -17.88 -10.80
C LEU A 172 3.59 -18.64 -9.94
N ALA A 173 3.26 -18.93 -8.68
CA ALA A 173 4.13 -19.60 -7.74
C ALA A 173 3.64 -21.00 -7.35
N ASP A 174 2.54 -21.49 -7.96
CA ASP A 174 1.89 -22.78 -7.63
C ASP A 174 1.55 -22.90 -6.14
N GLU A 175 1.30 -21.78 -5.46
CA GLU A 175 0.90 -21.77 -4.05
C GLU A 175 -0.58 -22.09 -3.90
N THR A 176 -0.94 -22.88 -2.89
CA THR A 176 -2.34 -23.17 -2.58
C THR A 176 -2.89 -22.16 -1.59
N LEU A 177 -3.99 -21.50 -1.94
CA LEU A 177 -4.66 -20.57 -1.02
C LEU A 177 -5.40 -21.35 0.07
N SER A 178 -5.13 -21.00 1.32
CA SER A 178 -5.85 -21.50 2.47
C SER A 178 -7.29 -20.96 2.53
N LEU A 179 -8.18 -21.65 3.24
CA LEU A 179 -9.55 -21.15 3.49
C LEU A 179 -9.54 -19.76 4.15
N GLN A 180 -8.56 -19.51 5.00
CA GLN A 180 -8.36 -18.24 5.69
C GLN A 180 -8.07 -17.10 4.70
N GLU A 181 -7.22 -17.33 3.70
CA GLU A 181 -6.91 -16.35 2.66
C GLU A 181 -8.12 -16.09 1.76
N TRP A 182 -8.92 -17.10 1.44
CA TRP A 182 -10.18 -16.93 0.72
C TRP A 182 -11.19 -16.07 1.49
N ILE A 183 -11.35 -16.32 2.79
CA ILE A 183 -12.28 -15.54 3.64
C ILE A 183 -11.78 -14.10 3.76
N GLY A 184 -10.51 -13.88 4.09
CA GLY A 184 -9.93 -12.55 4.21
C GLY A 184 -9.99 -11.76 2.90
N GLY A 185 -9.68 -12.41 1.78
CA GLY A 185 -9.80 -11.83 0.44
C GLY A 185 -11.23 -11.43 0.08
N ALA A 186 -12.21 -12.30 0.36
CA ALA A 186 -13.62 -11.97 0.14
C ALA A 186 -14.09 -10.76 0.97
N MET A 187 -13.62 -10.63 2.22
CA MET A 187 -13.92 -9.47 3.07
C MET A 187 -13.33 -8.18 2.49
N ILE A 188 -12.09 -8.21 1.97
CA ILE A 188 -11.44 -7.05 1.34
C ILE A 188 -12.19 -6.66 0.06
N ILE A 189 -12.55 -7.62 -0.78
CA ILE A 189 -13.33 -7.38 -2.01
C ILE A 189 -14.66 -6.72 -1.66
N ALA A 190 -15.39 -7.28 -0.71
CA ALA A 190 -16.68 -6.74 -0.27
C ALA A 190 -16.51 -5.28 0.24
N ALA A 191 -15.51 -5.02 1.09
CA ALA A 191 -15.24 -3.68 1.60
C ALA A 191 -14.90 -2.68 0.47
N SER A 192 -14.08 -3.08 -0.50
CA SER A 192 -13.69 -2.22 -1.63
C SER A 192 -14.89 -1.88 -2.52
N LEU A 193 -15.75 -2.85 -2.81
CA LEU A 193 -16.98 -2.63 -3.57
C LEU A 193 -17.95 -1.72 -2.82
N PHE A 194 -18.21 -1.97 -1.53
CA PHE A 194 -19.06 -1.10 -0.72
C PHE A 194 -18.52 0.32 -0.61
N SER A 195 -17.21 0.49 -0.49
CA SER A 195 -16.57 1.81 -0.47
C SER A 195 -16.88 2.59 -1.74
N SER A 196 -16.83 1.93 -2.90
CA SER A 196 -17.11 2.56 -4.19
C SER A 196 -18.59 2.92 -4.37
N PHE A 197 -19.51 2.07 -3.92
CA PHE A 197 -20.95 2.35 -3.97
C PHE A 197 -21.36 3.55 -3.12
N LEU A 198 -20.80 3.68 -1.92
CA LEU A 198 -21.07 4.80 -1.01
C LEU A 198 -20.67 6.16 -1.60
N GLU A 199 -19.68 6.21 -2.46
CA GLU A 199 -19.27 7.45 -3.11
C GLU A 199 -20.14 7.77 -4.32
N ALA A 200 -20.50 6.75 -5.10
CA ALA A 200 -21.43 6.92 -6.22
C ALA A 200 -22.76 7.51 -5.76
N GLU A 201 -23.28 7.06 -4.61
CA GLU A 201 -24.54 7.58 -4.04
C GLU A 201 -24.42 9.05 -3.60
N LYS A 202 -23.26 9.46 -3.05
CA LYS A 202 -23.01 10.85 -2.66
C LYS A 202 -22.89 11.77 -3.88
N SER A 203 -22.29 11.30 -4.97
CA SER A 203 -22.12 12.10 -6.19
C SER A 203 -23.43 12.32 -6.95
N VAL A 204 -24.43 11.46 -6.76
CA VAL A 204 -25.78 11.59 -7.37
C VAL A 204 -26.68 12.50 -6.52
N SER A 205 -26.39 12.65 -5.23
CA SER A 205 -27.19 13.45 -4.27
C SER A 205 -26.68 14.88 -4.08
N ALA A 206 -25.57 15.26 -4.70
CA ALA A 206 -24.94 16.60 -4.66
C ALA A 206 -25.13 17.34 -5.96
#